data_57ef8772357429e48d415476b92806e8
#
_entry.id   57ef8772357429e48d415476b92806e8
#
_cell.length_a   1.000
_cell.length_b   1.000
_cell.length_c   1.000
_cell.angle_alpha   90.00
_cell.angle_beta   90.00
_cell.angle_gamma   90.00
#
_symmetry.space_group_name_H-M   'P 1'
#
loop_
_entity.id
_entity.type
_entity.pdbx_description
1 polymer ?
#
loop_
_entity_poly.entity_id
_entity_poly.type
_entity_poly.pdbx_seq_one_letter_code
_entity_poly.pdbx_strand_id
1 'polypeptide(L)'
;EGRKISGSWCVRYADDFIVTSPDRNRIILKNIPAVKQFLNERGLEISEKKSRIIYLEEEGFDFLGWKICLFERNLKKNKSSHNKKILVIKPTNEAVKRVKAKIKAEFMSNKPIRGLIKDLNPILRGWSNYYRSSYHSQKIFQSIGHYVYQSWWRWARKKHPTRTKKWI
;
A
#
# COMPACT_ATOMS: atom_id res chain seq x y z
N GLU A 1 3.44 13.25 11.94
CA GLU A 1 4.76 13.67 12.47
C GLU A 1 5.39 12.53 13.24
N GLY A 2 6.64 12.18 12.90
CA GLY A 2 7.41 11.15 13.59
C GLY A 2 8.27 11.77 14.68
N ARG A 3 8.16 11.30 15.92
CA ARG A 3 8.96 11.79 17.04
C ARG A 3 9.98 10.73 17.48
N LYS A 4 11.26 11.11 17.58
CA LYS A 4 12.31 10.23 18.10
C LYS A 4 12.24 10.21 19.64
N ILE A 5 11.95 9.06 20.21
CA ILE A 5 11.99 8.85 21.67
C ILE A 5 13.17 7.93 21.97
N SER A 6 14.29 8.49 22.44
CA SER A 6 15.52 7.78 22.87
C SER A 6 15.78 6.42 22.18
N GLY A 7 16.11 6.43 20.87
CA GLY A 7 16.42 5.23 20.08
C GLY A 7 15.21 4.44 19.57
N SER A 8 14.01 5.01 19.66
CA SER A 8 12.78 4.49 19.07
C SER A 8 12.11 5.58 18.23
N TRP A 9 11.39 5.18 17.19
CA TRP A 9 10.60 6.09 16.37
C TRP A 9 9.13 5.71 16.49
N CYS A 10 8.27 6.71 16.64
CA CYS A 10 6.82 6.53 16.65
C CYS A 10 6.22 7.32 15.48
N VAL A 11 5.46 6.65 14.65
CA VAL A 11 4.65 7.27 13.57
C VAL A 11 3.19 7.01 13.91
N ARG A 12 2.39 8.06 13.94
CA ARG A 12 0.96 7.99 14.23
C ARG A 12 0.14 8.57 13.09
N TYR A 13 -0.94 7.92 12.77
CA TYR A 13 -1.98 8.40 11.87
C TYR A 13 -3.35 8.08 12.47
N ALA A 14 -4.04 9.10 12.95
CA ALA A 14 -5.28 8.98 13.73
C ALA A 14 -5.11 8.02 14.93
N ASP A 15 -5.82 6.91 14.92
CA ASP A 15 -5.78 5.81 15.89
C ASP A 15 -4.74 4.73 15.57
N ASP A 16 -4.24 4.70 14.33
CA ASP A 16 -3.17 3.78 13.94
C ASP A 16 -1.79 4.35 14.28
N PHE A 17 -0.92 3.56 14.89
CA PHE A 17 0.46 3.95 15.15
C PHE A 17 1.44 2.79 15.00
N ILE A 18 2.68 3.14 14.69
CA ILE A 18 3.81 2.21 14.61
C ILE A 18 4.90 2.72 15.53
N VAL A 19 5.45 1.83 16.34
CA VAL A 19 6.67 2.09 17.10
C VAL A 19 7.78 1.17 16.58
N THR A 20 8.90 1.75 16.17
CA THR A 20 10.07 1.00 15.70
C THR A 20 11.26 1.19 16.64
N SER A 21 12.00 0.13 16.86
CA SER A 21 13.24 0.13 17.64
C SER A 21 14.18 -0.94 17.11
N PRO A 22 15.50 -0.74 17.15
CA PRO A 22 16.46 -1.79 16.84
C PRO A 22 16.49 -2.89 17.89
N ASP A 23 15.97 -2.66 19.09
CA ASP A 23 15.96 -3.58 20.22
C ASP A 23 14.53 -3.96 20.63
N ARG A 24 14.27 -5.27 20.58
CA ARG A 24 12.97 -5.85 20.99
C ARG A 24 12.67 -5.59 22.47
N ASN A 25 13.66 -5.78 23.34
CA ASN A 25 13.46 -5.62 24.78
C ASN A 25 13.04 -4.20 25.11
N ARG A 26 13.55 -3.22 24.35
CA ARG A 26 13.13 -1.83 24.48
C ARG A 26 11.66 -1.64 24.11
N ILE A 27 11.18 -2.31 23.07
CA ILE A 27 9.75 -2.24 22.70
C ILE A 27 8.90 -2.78 23.83
N ILE A 28 9.24 -3.95 24.36
CA ILE A 28 8.44 -4.65 25.37
C ILE A 28 8.50 -3.93 26.72
N LEU A 29 9.71 -3.59 27.19
CA LEU A 29 9.93 -3.12 28.56
C LEU A 29 9.75 -1.60 28.73
N LYS A 30 9.89 -0.82 27.66
CA LYS A 30 9.81 0.64 27.73
C LYS A 30 8.70 1.24 26.88
N ASN A 31 8.64 0.87 25.58
CA ASN A 31 7.75 1.56 24.67
C ASN A 31 6.28 1.17 24.88
N ILE A 32 5.97 -0.11 25.03
CA ILE A 32 4.60 -0.57 25.25
C ILE A 32 4.04 -0.04 26.57
N PRO A 33 4.73 -0.12 27.72
CA PRO A 33 4.25 0.46 28.98
C PRO A 33 4.03 1.98 28.86
N ALA A 34 4.96 2.71 28.25
CA ALA A 34 4.83 4.16 28.07
C ALA A 34 3.62 4.54 27.21
N VAL A 35 3.37 3.79 26.11
CA VAL A 35 2.19 4.01 25.27
C VAL A 35 0.91 3.64 26.02
N LYS A 36 0.89 2.52 26.76
CA LYS A 36 -0.27 2.14 27.58
C LYS A 36 -0.59 3.22 28.62
N GLN A 37 0.41 3.71 29.33
CA GLN A 37 0.24 4.78 30.31
C GLN A 37 -0.33 6.05 29.67
N PHE A 38 0.28 6.49 28.56
CA PHE A 38 -0.17 7.69 27.83
C PHE A 38 -1.64 7.60 27.36
N LEU A 39 -2.07 6.41 26.92
CA LEU A 39 -3.44 6.18 26.49
C LEU A 39 -4.41 6.10 27.66
N ASN A 40 -4.05 5.40 28.74
CA ASN A 40 -4.87 5.26 29.94
C ASN A 40 -5.16 6.61 30.60
N GLU A 41 -4.18 7.52 30.67
CA GLU A 41 -4.37 8.90 31.15
C GLU A 41 -5.44 9.68 30.37
N ARG A 42 -5.81 9.20 29.18
CA ARG A 42 -6.80 9.80 28.25
C ARG A 42 -8.07 8.95 28.11
N GLY A 43 -8.22 7.93 28.95
CA GLY A 43 -9.36 7.01 28.88
C GLY A 43 -9.36 6.12 27.63
N LEU A 44 -8.18 5.90 27.00
CA LEU A 44 -8.02 5.07 25.80
C LEU A 44 -7.23 3.81 26.14
N GLU A 45 -7.54 2.72 25.43
CA GLU A 45 -6.86 1.43 25.58
C GLU A 45 -6.30 0.92 24.26
N ILE A 46 -5.20 0.15 24.35
CA ILE A 46 -4.64 -0.56 23.20
C ILE A 46 -5.48 -1.79 22.91
N SER A 47 -5.95 -1.94 21.67
CA SER A 47 -6.59 -3.18 21.24
C SER A 47 -5.54 -4.28 21.06
N GLU A 48 -5.45 -5.19 22.00
CA GLU A 48 -4.50 -6.31 21.95
C GLU A 48 -4.72 -7.23 20.74
N LYS A 49 -5.97 -7.37 20.30
CA LYS A 49 -6.33 -8.16 19.10
C LYS A 49 -5.77 -7.56 17.81
N LYS A 50 -5.55 -6.24 17.75
CA LYS A 50 -5.05 -5.52 16.57
C LYS A 50 -3.58 -5.15 16.68
N SER A 51 -2.99 -5.23 17.88
CA SER A 51 -1.61 -4.84 18.15
C SER A 51 -0.71 -6.06 18.17
N ARG A 52 0.43 -5.98 17.49
CA ARG A 52 1.40 -7.07 17.44
C ARG A 52 2.82 -6.53 17.34
N ILE A 53 3.78 -7.30 17.83
CA ILE A 53 5.20 -7.04 17.67
C ILE A 53 5.67 -7.88 16.48
N ILE A 54 6.36 -7.24 15.54
CA ILE A 54 6.83 -7.88 14.30
C ILE A 54 8.33 -7.68 14.17
N TYR A 55 9.04 -8.73 13.75
CA TYR A 55 10.39 -8.63 13.24
C TYR A 55 10.35 -8.34 11.74
N LEU A 56 10.83 -7.17 11.35
CA LEU A 56 10.81 -6.77 9.95
C LEU A 56 11.71 -7.66 9.06
N GLU A 57 12.66 -8.37 9.67
CA GLU A 57 13.53 -9.32 8.99
C GLU A 57 12.86 -10.64 8.63
N GLU A 58 11.87 -11.04 9.38
CA GLU A 58 11.16 -12.31 9.24
C GLU A 58 9.82 -12.11 8.53
N GLU A 59 9.12 -11.03 8.89
CA GLU A 59 7.76 -10.76 8.43
C GLU A 59 7.60 -9.27 8.09
N GLY A 60 6.93 -8.99 6.99
CA GLY A 60 6.49 -7.63 6.68
C GLY A 60 5.17 -7.32 7.36
N PHE A 61 4.79 -6.04 7.38
CA PHE A 61 3.50 -5.61 7.91
C PHE A 61 2.81 -4.63 6.96
N ASP A 62 1.49 -4.53 7.14
CA ASP A 62 0.65 -3.62 6.38
C ASP A 62 0.28 -2.42 7.26
N PHE A 63 0.45 -1.21 6.71
CA PHE A 63 0.10 0.04 7.37
C PHE A 63 -0.45 1.04 6.36
N LEU A 64 -1.65 1.58 6.60
CA LEU A 64 -2.31 2.56 5.75
C LEU A 64 -2.39 2.14 4.26
N GLY A 65 -2.56 0.87 4.00
CA GLY A 65 -2.61 0.34 2.63
C GLY A 65 -1.24 0.10 1.99
N TRP A 66 -0.15 0.32 2.73
CA TRP A 66 1.21 0.00 2.34
C TRP A 66 1.67 -1.30 2.98
N LYS A 67 2.31 -2.14 2.21
CA LYS A 67 3.07 -3.29 2.69
C LYS A 67 4.54 -2.89 2.84
N ILE A 68 5.06 -3.02 4.05
CA ILE A 68 6.44 -2.69 4.43
C ILE A 68 7.15 -4.00 4.78
N CYS A 69 8.24 -4.32 4.10
CA CYS A 69 9.01 -5.55 4.33
C CYS A 69 10.48 -5.39 3.93
N LEU A 70 11.35 -6.20 4.50
CA LEU A 70 12.73 -6.32 4.08
C LEU A 70 12.88 -7.46 3.07
N PHE A 71 13.62 -7.20 2.01
CA PHE A 71 13.96 -8.19 0.99
C PHE A 71 15.47 -8.37 0.91
N GLU A 72 15.91 -9.60 0.83
CA GLU A 72 17.30 -9.92 0.51
C GLU A 72 17.53 -9.75 -0.99
N ARG A 73 18.42 -8.85 -1.35
CA ARG A 73 18.83 -8.69 -2.74
C ARG A 73 19.85 -9.78 -3.10
N ASN A 74 19.41 -10.85 -3.77
CA ASN A 74 20.31 -11.80 -4.40
C ASN A 74 21.09 -11.14 -5.54
N LEU A 75 22.26 -10.62 -5.25
CA LEU A 75 23.18 -10.09 -6.25
C LEU A 75 23.89 -11.27 -6.92
N LYS A 76 23.21 -11.87 -7.88
CA LYS A 76 23.79 -12.96 -8.71
C LYS A 76 24.91 -12.45 -9.62
N LYS A 77 25.95 -11.80 -9.21
CA LYS A 77 27.12 -11.62 -10.11
C LYS A 77 28.36 -10.94 -9.52
N ASN A 78 28.37 -10.45 -8.29
CA ASN A 78 29.65 -9.95 -7.74
C ASN A 78 29.95 -10.59 -6.40
N LYS A 79 31.02 -11.38 -6.34
CA LYS A 79 31.51 -12.13 -5.18
C LYS A 79 31.94 -11.28 -3.95
N SER A 80 31.64 -10.00 -3.95
CA SER A 80 32.09 -9.04 -2.93
C SER A 80 30.97 -8.32 -2.19
N SER A 81 29.71 -8.65 -2.37
CA SER A 81 28.66 -7.92 -1.66
C SER A 81 27.93 -8.82 -0.68
N HIS A 82 28.09 -8.51 0.59
CA HIS A 82 27.26 -8.96 1.69
C HIS A 82 25.79 -8.80 1.31
N ASN A 83 24.95 -9.80 1.59
CA ASN A 83 23.51 -9.78 1.34
C ASN A 83 22.89 -8.48 1.87
N LYS A 84 22.68 -7.52 0.98
CA LYS A 84 22.16 -6.20 1.37
C LYS A 84 20.65 -6.29 1.44
N LYS A 85 20.10 -6.28 2.63
CA LYS A 85 18.65 -6.18 2.84
C LYS A 85 18.14 -4.83 2.35
N ILE A 86 17.06 -4.83 1.58
CA ILE A 86 16.42 -3.61 1.02
C ILE A 86 15.04 -3.48 1.63
N LEU A 87 14.75 -2.29 2.15
CA LEU A 87 13.40 -1.93 2.58
C LEU A 87 12.51 -1.75 1.35
N VAL A 88 11.48 -2.58 1.24
CA VAL A 88 10.49 -2.53 0.18
C VAL A 88 9.19 -2.01 0.74
N ILE A 89 8.72 -0.91 0.18
CA ILE A 89 7.43 -0.29 0.50
C ILE A 89 6.59 -0.32 -0.78
N LYS A 90 5.46 -1.03 -0.75
CA LYS A 90 4.58 -1.18 -1.92
C LYS A 90 3.11 -1.22 -1.50
N PRO A 91 2.15 -0.97 -2.43
CA PRO A 91 0.73 -1.14 -2.14
C PRO A 91 0.42 -2.56 -1.66
N THR A 92 -0.48 -2.69 -0.70
CA THR A 92 -1.01 -4.02 -0.31
C THR A 92 -1.80 -4.64 -1.47
N ASN A 93 -1.90 -5.96 -1.48
CA ASN A 93 -2.74 -6.66 -2.46
C ASN A 93 -4.21 -6.21 -2.37
N GLU A 94 -4.68 -5.89 -1.17
CA GLU A 94 -6.03 -5.38 -0.95
C GLU A 94 -6.22 -3.97 -1.53
N ALA A 95 -5.22 -3.10 -1.40
CA ALA A 95 -5.26 -1.76 -2.00
C ALA A 95 -5.35 -1.86 -3.54
N VAL A 96 -4.59 -2.79 -4.14
CA VAL A 96 -4.67 -3.07 -5.59
C VAL A 96 -6.02 -3.66 -5.97
N LYS A 97 -6.56 -4.59 -5.19
CA LYS A 97 -7.90 -5.16 -5.43
C LYS A 97 -8.98 -4.08 -5.35
N ARG A 98 -8.91 -3.19 -4.34
CA ARG A 98 -9.86 -2.09 -4.16
C ARG A 98 -9.88 -1.12 -5.34
N VAL A 99 -8.73 -0.69 -5.85
CA VAL A 99 -8.70 0.21 -7.01
C VAL A 99 -9.22 -0.49 -8.27
N LYS A 100 -8.87 -1.77 -8.49
CA LYS A 100 -9.42 -2.56 -9.60
C LYS A 100 -10.95 -2.71 -9.51
N ALA A 101 -11.48 -2.90 -8.30
CA ALA A 101 -12.93 -2.95 -8.09
C ALA A 101 -13.62 -1.62 -8.41
N LYS A 102 -13.04 -0.48 -7.99
CA LYS A 102 -13.55 0.85 -8.35
C LYS A 102 -13.54 1.07 -9.87
N ILE A 103 -12.43 0.75 -10.55
CA ILE A 103 -12.31 0.82 -12.01
C ILE A 103 -13.39 -0.04 -12.68
N LYS A 104 -13.56 -1.29 -12.21
CA LYS A 104 -14.60 -2.19 -12.74
C LYS A 104 -16.01 -1.60 -12.60
N ALA A 105 -16.33 -1.03 -11.45
CA ALA A 105 -17.64 -0.42 -11.20
C ALA A 105 -17.95 0.72 -12.19
N GLU A 106 -16.96 1.56 -12.48
CA GLU A 106 -17.13 2.64 -13.48
C GLU A 106 -17.41 2.08 -14.88
N PHE A 107 -16.70 1.04 -15.31
CA PHE A 107 -16.94 0.39 -16.60
C PHE A 107 -18.26 -0.38 -16.67
N MET A 108 -18.83 -0.78 -15.55
CA MET A 108 -20.14 -1.42 -15.47
C MET A 108 -21.29 -0.40 -15.48
N SER A 109 -21.02 0.86 -15.15
CA SER A 109 -22.01 1.93 -15.25
C SER A 109 -22.32 2.22 -16.72
N ASN A 110 -23.60 2.40 -17.05
CA ASN A 110 -24.02 2.66 -18.45
C ASN A 110 -23.80 4.13 -18.84
N LYS A 111 -22.60 4.68 -18.56
CA LYS A 111 -22.24 6.06 -18.84
C LYS A 111 -21.72 6.24 -20.26
N PRO A 112 -21.91 7.45 -20.85
CA PRO A 112 -21.20 7.81 -22.07
C PRO A 112 -19.68 7.94 -21.80
N ILE A 113 -18.85 7.82 -22.86
CA ILE A 113 -17.38 7.84 -22.75
C ILE A 113 -16.84 9.05 -21.99
N ARG A 114 -17.41 10.23 -22.20
CA ARG A 114 -17.01 11.47 -21.49
C ARG A 114 -17.22 11.35 -19.97
N GLY A 115 -18.35 10.81 -19.54
CA GLY A 115 -18.64 10.57 -18.14
C GLY A 115 -17.70 9.53 -17.52
N LEU A 116 -17.46 8.46 -18.25
CA LEU A 116 -16.53 7.41 -17.82
C LEU A 116 -15.11 7.96 -17.60
N ILE A 117 -14.58 8.75 -18.54
CA ILE A 117 -13.25 9.37 -18.41
C ILE A 117 -13.22 10.36 -17.24
N LYS A 118 -14.27 11.16 -17.07
CA LYS A 118 -14.39 12.12 -15.98
C LYS A 118 -14.31 11.46 -14.60
N ASP A 119 -14.94 10.28 -14.45
CA ASP A 119 -15.01 9.57 -13.17
C ASP A 119 -13.79 8.68 -12.92
N LEU A 120 -13.20 8.08 -13.97
CA LEU A 120 -11.99 7.28 -13.85
C LEU A 120 -10.73 8.11 -13.53
N ASN A 121 -10.59 9.28 -14.13
CA ASN A 121 -9.37 10.09 -13.97
C ASN A 121 -9.06 10.46 -12.51
N PRO A 122 -10.02 10.92 -11.67
CA PRO A 122 -9.77 11.18 -10.26
C PRO A 122 -9.34 9.93 -9.49
N ILE A 123 -9.95 8.77 -9.78
CA ILE A 123 -9.62 7.49 -9.14
C ILE A 123 -8.16 7.12 -9.44
N LEU A 124 -7.78 7.16 -10.72
CA LEU A 124 -6.43 6.80 -11.16
C LEU A 124 -5.38 7.79 -10.67
N ARG A 125 -5.64 9.10 -10.75
CA ARG A 125 -4.73 10.14 -10.28
C ARG A 125 -4.55 10.08 -8.76
N GLY A 126 -5.62 9.98 -8.00
CA GLY A 126 -5.56 9.89 -6.55
C GLY A 126 -4.77 8.66 -6.09
N TRP A 127 -5.05 7.50 -6.71
CA TRP A 127 -4.35 6.26 -6.40
C TRP A 127 -2.86 6.32 -6.79
N SER A 128 -2.54 6.80 -8.00
CA SER A 128 -1.15 6.93 -8.46
C SER A 128 -0.35 7.95 -7.65
N ASN A 129 -0.94 9.08 -7.28
CA ASN A 129 -0.28 10.07 -6.42
C ASN A 129 0.03 9.51 -5.03
N TYR A 130 -0.90 8.76 -4.45
CA TYR A 130 -0.70 8.14 -3.14
C TYR A 130 0.43 7.10 -3.17
N TYR A 131 0.50 6.27 -4.21
CA TYR A 131 1.48 5.19 -4.33
C TYR A 131 2.70 5.51 -5.22
N ARG A 132 2.93 6.77 -5.58
CA ARG A 132 4.05 7.17 -6.46
C ARG A 132 5.43 6.81 -5.89
N SER A 133 5.58 6.81 -4.57
CA SER A 133 6.83 6.50 -3.86
C SER A 133 7.07 5.01 -3.65
N SER A 134 6.21 4.13 -4.22
CA SER A 134 6.34 2.69 -4.02
C SER A 134 7.57 2.13 -4.72
N TYR A 135 8.17 1.12 -4.10
CA TYR A 135 9.21 0.33 -4.72
C TYR A 135 8.69 -0.32 -6.01
N HIS A 136 9.43 -0.16 -7.12
CA HIS A 136 8.99 -0.56 -8.46
C HIS A 136 7.60 -0.01 -8.85
N SER A 137 7.31 1.24 -8.52
CA SER A 137 6.05 1.93 -8.85
C SER A 137 5.65 1.78 -10.31
N GLN A 138 6.61 1.85 -11.23
CA GLN A 138 6.37 1.70 -12.67
C GLN A 138 5.68 0.37 -13.02
N LYS A 139 6.17 -0.77 -12.46
CA LYS A 139 5.56 -2.09 -12.72
C LYS A 139 4.13 -2.18 -12.19
N ILE A 140 3.90 -1.57 -11.02
CA ILE A 140 2.58 -1.55 -10.38
C ILE A 140 1.61 -0.71 -11.23
N PHE A 141 2.04 0.47 -11.66
CA PHE A 141 1.21 1.35 -12.51
C PHE A 141 0.94 0.75 -13.88
N GLN A 142 1.93 0.10 -14.50
CA GLN A 142 1.72 -0.65 -15.74
C GLN A 142 0.66 -1.75 -15.57
N SER A 143 0.68 -2.48 -14.46
CA SER A 143 -0.35 -3.50 -14.16
C SER A 143 -1.76 -2.91 -14.04
N ILE A 144 -1.89 -1.74 -13.39
CA ILE A 144 -3.17 -1.03 -13.30
C ILE A 144 -3.58 -0.48 -14.68
N GLY A 145 -2.65 0.13 -15.43
CA GLY A 145 -2.90 0.62 -16.78
C GLY A 145 -3.37 -0.48 -17.73
N HIS A 146 -2.73 -1.66 -17.67
CA HIS A 146 -3.16 -2.82 -18.43
C HIS A 146 -4.57 -3.29 -18.04
N TYR A 147 -4.90 -3.28 -16.74
CA TYR A 147 -6.24 -3.61 -16.28
C TYR A 147 -7.30 -2.61 -16.78
N VAL A 148 -6.99 -1.31 -16.78
CA VAL A 148 -7.85 -0.25 -17.35
C VAL A 148 -8.07 -0.48 -18.83
N TYR A 149 -6.98 -0.74 -19.58
CA TYR A 149 -7.04 -1.03 -21.02
C TYR A 149 -7.94 -2.24 -21.33
N GLN A 150 -7.76 -3.36 -20.60
CA GLN A 150 -8.60 -4.53 -20.79
C GLN A 150 -10.07 -4.27 -20.43
N SER A 151 -10.32 -3.45 -19.42
CA SER A 151 -11.68 -3.10 -18.98
C SER A 151 -12.36 -2.19 -20.00
N TRP A 152 -11.60 -1.20 -20.52
CA TRP A 152 -12.05 -0.33 -21.61
C TRP A 152 -12.38 -1.12 -22.86
N TRP A 153 -11.50 -2.05 -23.25
CA TRP A 153 -11.70 -2.87 -24.44
C TRP A 153 -12.98 -3.73 -24.33
N ARG A 154 -13.23 -4.35 -23.19
CA ARG A 154 -14.45 -5.12 -22.92
C ARG A 154 -15.71 -4.24 -22.97
N TRP A 155 -15.64 -3.07 -22.38
CA TRP A 155 -16.71 -2.08 -22.42
C TRP A 155 -17.02 -1.60 -23.83
N ALA A 156 -16.00 -1.25 -24.61
CA ALA A 156 -16.16 -0.76 -25.97
C ALA A 156 -16.79 -1.83 -26.88
N ARG A 157 -16.35 -3.09 -26.78
CA ARG A 157 -16.92 -4.21 -27.53
C ARG A 157 -18.38 -4.49 -27.13
N LYS A 158 -18.73 -4.37 -25.88
CA LYS A 158 -20.11 -4.49 -25.41
C LYS A 158 -20.99 -3.35 -25.95
N LYS A 159 -20.46 -2.16 -26.05
CA LYS A 159 -21.17 -0.96 -26.53
C LYS A 159 -21.34 -0.95 -28.04
N HIS A 160 -20.40 -1.54 -28.78
CA HIS A 160 -20.36 -1.57 -30.24
C HIS A 160 -20.13 -3.00 -30.77
N PRO A 161 -21.10 -3.91 -30.60
CA PRO A 161 -20.91 -5.33 -30.91
C PRO A 161 -20.69 -5.61 -32.40
N THR A 162 -21.25 -4.77 -33.28
CA THR A 162 -21.17 -4.92 -34.73
C THR A 162 -19.92 -4.28 -35.35
N ARG A 163 -19.12 -3.54 -34.57
CA ARG A 163 -17.94 -2.85 -35.05
C ARG A 163 -16.69 -3.72 -35.02
N THR A 164 -15.83 -3.54 -36.01
CA THR A 164 -14.55 -4.24 -36.09
C THR A 164 -13.57 -3.76 -35.01
N LYS A 165 -12.56 -4.58 -34.69
CA LYS A 165 -11.48 -4.18 -33.78
C LYS A 165 -10.73 -2.91 -34.22
N LYS A 166 -10.63 -2.68 -35.52
CA LYS A 166 -9.93 -1.54 -36.09
C LYS A 166 -10.72 -0.22 -35.96
N TRP A 167 -12.04 -0.33 -35.80
CA TRP A 167 -12.92 0.83 -35.61
C TRP A 167 -12.98 1.25 -34.11
N ILE A 168 -12.93 0.30 -33.17
CA ILE A 168 -12.88 0.53 -31.73
C ILE A 168 -11.51 1.04 -31.29
#